data_ee20a6fb04d5746a3c6d5914977a2c75
#
_entry.id   ee20a6fb04d5746a3c6d5914977a2c75
#
_cell.length_a   1.000
_cell.length_b   1.000
_cell.length_c   1.000
_cell.angle_alpha   90.00
_cell.angle_beta   90.00
_cell.angle_gamma   90.00
#
_symmetry.space_group_name_H-M   'P 1'
#
loop_
_entity.id
_entity.type
_entity.pdbx_description
1 polymer ?
#
loop_
_entity_poly.entity_id
_entity_poly.type
_entity_poly.pdbx_seq_one_letter_code
_entity_poly.pdbx_strand_id
1 'polypeptide(L)'
;MKKFNKKAYILSIKSLHSADQADSLESLTTENQASVLKTHTKYFHPDFIAYLIEETRDDILHMIPNKQLVNLIRYLDLDDAVEILGDFETKELVNILSKLGNEKRERIEESLRYSENSAGRLMNRDYLSVKLNITVGELIDQLRNLEVIGSVSYTHLTLPTKRIV
;
A
#
# COMPACT_ATOMS: atom_id res chain seq x y z
N MET A 1 -32.14 17.36 9.75
CA MET A 1 -30.88 16.65 9.56
C MET A 1 -29.73 17.50 10.08
N LYS A 2 -28.87 16.98 10.97
CA LYS A 2 -27.65 17.71 11.39
C LYS A 2 -26.71 17.82 10.21
N LYS A 3 -26.25 19.01 9.88
CA LYS A 3 -25.28 19.26 8.81
C LYS A 3 -23.98 18.53 9.16
N PHE A 4 -23.42 17.74 8.22
CA PHE A 4 -22.16 17.02 8.41
C PHE A 4 -21.03 17.98 8.77
N ASN A 5 -20.35 17.73 9.89
CA ASN A 5 -19.24 18.56 10.35
C ASN A 5 -17.91 17.90 9.99
N LYS A 6 -17.37 18.28 8.84
CA LYS A 6 -16.12 17.76 8.30
C LYS A 6 -14.93 17.90 9.26
N LYS A 7 -14.81 19.05 9.96
CA LYS A 7 -13.69 19.26 10.90
C LYS A 7 -13.76 18.31 12.09
N ALA A 8 -14.96 18.11 12.65
CA ALA A 8 -15.15 17.17 13.74
C ALA A 8 -14.85 15.73 13.30
N TYR A 9 -15.29 15.35 12.12
CA TYR A 9 -15.00 14.04 11.52
C TYR A 9 -13.49 13.80 11.36
N ILE A 10 -12.75 14.73 10.79
CA ILE A 10 -11.30 14.60 10.62
C ILE A 10 -10.57 14.47 11.96
N LEU A 11 -11.01 15.21 12.98
CA LEU A 11 -10.43 15.07 14.32
C LEU A 11 -10.69 13.69 14.93
N SER A 12 -11.86 13.09 14.66
CA SER A 12 -12.19 11.76 15.19
C SER A 12 -11.38 10.63 14.52
N ILE A 13 -11.07 10.73 13.23
CA ILE A 13 -10.37 9.66 12.50
C ILE A 13 -8.84 9.75 12.59
N LYS A 14 -8.28 10.91 12.90
CA LYS A 14 -6.83 11.17 12.81
C LYS A 14 -5.97 10.23 13.65
N SER A 15 -6.49 9.73 14.77
CA SER A 15 -5.79 8.81 15.67
C SER A 15 -6.23 7.35 15.53
N LEU A 16 -7.13 7.06 14.60
CA LEU A 16 -7.61 5.71 14.35
C LEU A 16 -6.58 4.91 13.54
N HIS A 17 -6.64 3.59 13.70
CA HIS A 17 -5.94 2.67 12.81
C HIS A 17 -6.49 2.77 11.37
N SER A 18 -5.69 2.41 10.38
CA SER A 18 -6.06 2.50 8.96
C SER A 18 -7.35 1.74 8.63
N ALA A 19 -7.57 0.55 9.22
CA ALA A 19 -8.81 -0.20 9.06
C ALA A 19 -10.04 0.58 9.59
N ASP A 20 -9.94 1.14 10.81
CA ASP A 20 -11.03 1.93 11.40
C ASP A 20 -11.29 3.22 10.61
N GLN A 21 -10.25 3.78 9.96
CA GLN A 21 -10.40 4.93 9.06
C GLN A 21 -11.18 4.55 7.81
N ALA A 22 -10.93 3.36 7.23
CA ALA A 22 -11.67 2.83 6.09
C ALA A 22 -13.15 2.64 6.45
N ASP A 23 -13.45 1.89 7.51
CA ASP A 23 -14.81 1.65 7.99
C ASP A 23 -15.55 2.95 8.28
N SER A 24 -14.87 3.91 8.94
CA SER A 24 -15.45 5.21 9.24
C SER A 24 -15.78 6.00 7.97
N LEU A 25 -14.93 5.94 6.94
CA LEU A 25 -15.19 6.59 5.66
C LEU A 25 -16.37 5.95 4.93
N GLU A 26 -16.43 4.62 4.89
CA GLU A 26 -17.49 3.87 4.22
C GLU A 26 -18.84 4.05 4.88
N SER A 27 -18.89 4.35 6.18
CA SER A 27 -20.13 4.69 6.90
C SER A 27 -20.74 6.03 6.49
N LEU A 28 -20.01 6.88 5.76
CA LEU A 28 -20.50 8.17 5.29
C LEU A 28 -21.34 8.02 4.01
N THR A 29 -22.22 9.02 3.77
CA THR A 29 -22.85 9.14 2.46
C THR A 29 -21.83 9.50 1.39
N THR A 30 -22.06 9.08 0.14
CA THR A 30 -21.18 9.35 -1.02
C THR A 30 -20.79 10.82 -1.16
N GLU A 31 -21.73 11.75 -0.89
CA GLU A 31 -21.44 13.19 -0.90
C GLU A 31 -20.42 13.60 0.16
N ASN A 32 -20.54 13.03 1.37
CA ASN A 32 -19.62 13.31 2.47
C ASN A 32 -18.26 12.68 2.23
N GLN A 33 -18.21 11.45 1.71
CA GLN A 33 -16.97 10.79 1.27
C GLN A 33 -16.21 11.67 0.28
N ALA A 34 -16.86 12.05 -0.83
CA ALA A 34 -16.27 12.92 -1.85
C ALA A 34 -15.79 14.25 -1.27
N SER A 35 -16.60 14.85 -0.37
CA SER A 35 -16.27 16.11 0.29
C SER A 35 -15.04 16.02 1.20
N VAL A 36 -14.86 14.90 1.89
CA VAL A 36 -13.71 14.61 2.76
C VAL A 36 -12.47 14.31 1.90
N LEU A 37 -12.58 13.40 0.96
CA LEU A 37 -11.46 12.94 0.13
C LEU A 37 -10.87 14.04 -0.76
N LYS A 38 -11.69 14.93 -1.31
CA LYS A 38 -11.18 16.06 -2.13
C LYS A 38 -10.22 16.98 -1.39
N THR A 39 -10.34 17.11 -0.08
CA THR A 39 -9.63 18.17 0.66
C THR A 39 -8.84 17.68 1.87
N HIS A 40 -9.12 16.48 2.37
CA HIS A 40 -8.62 16.01 3.66
C HIS A 40 -7.95 14.63 3.60
N THR A 41 -7.71 14.06 2.43
CA THR A 41 -7.06 12.75 2.24
C THR A 41 -5.72 12.64 2.99
N LYS A 42 -4.99 13.74 3.13
CA LYS A 42 -3.72 13.79 3.87
C LYS A 42 -3.80 13.44 5.35
N TYR A 43 -5.00 13.34 5.92
CA TYR A 43 -5.20 12.97 7.32
C TYR A 43 -5.50 11.48 7.52
N PHE A 44 -5.70 10.76 6.42
CA PHE A 44 -5.78 9.31 6.43
C PHE A 44 -4.38 8.70 6.36
N HIS A 45 -4.22 7.57 7.03
CA HIS A 45 -3.03 6.74 6.84
C HIS A 45 -3.03 6.18 5.41
N PRO A 46 -1.89 6.10 4.72
CA PRO A 46 -1.86 5.58 3.34
C PRO A 46 -2.55 4.22 3.18
N ASP A 47 -2.34 3.32 4.12
CA ASP A 47 -2.86 1.95 4.08
C ASP A 47 -4.39 1.86 4.20
N PHE A 48 -5.10 2.96 4.53
CA PHE A 48 -6.55 2.89 4.64
C PHE A 48 -7.24 2.38 3.37
N ILE A 49 -6.64 2.63 2.20
CA ILE A 49 -7.20 2.19 0.93
C ILE A 49 -7.09 0.68 0.71
N ALA A 50 -6.15 0.00 1.36
CA ALA A 50 -6.04 -1.46 1.34
C ALA A 50 -7.12 -2.14 2.21
N TYR A 51 -7.71 -1.41 3.16
CA TYR A 51 -8.79 -1.91 4.02
C TYR A 51 -10.20 -1.57 3.52
N LEU A 52 -10.32 -0.84 2.40
CA LEU A 52 -11.63 -0.57 1.81
C LEU A 52 -12.28 -1.86 1.28
N ILE A 53 -13.59 -1.95 1.42
CA ILE A 53 -14.39 -3.03 0.84
C ILE A 53 -14.25 -3.00 -0.68
N GLU A 54 -14.00 -4.16 -1.30
CA GLU A 54 -13.71 -4.28 -2.73
C GLU A 54 -14.79 -3.64 -3.60
N GLU A 55 -16.07 -3.84 -3.25
CA GLU A 55 -17.22 -3.32 -3.98
C GLU A 55 -17.33 -1.78 -4.00
N THR A 56 -16.75 -1.11 -2.99
CA THR A 56 -16.80 0.36 -2.85
C THR A 56 -15.47 1.03 -3.12
N ARG A 57 -14.39 0.25 -3.15
CA ARG A 57 -13.00 0.72 -3.29
C ARG A 57 -12.82 1.57 -4.54
N ASP A 58 -13.29 1.10 -5.68
CA ASP A 58 -13.13 1.78 -6.97
C ASP A 58 -13.78 3.16 -6.96
N ASP A 59 -15.02 3.25 -6.52
CA ASP A 59 -15.75 4.52 -6.38
C ASP A 59 -15.01 5.50 -5.47
N ILE A 60 -14.47 5.01 -4.34
CA ILE A 60 -13.73 5.83 -3.37
C ILE A 60 -12.41 6.32 -3.96
N LEU A 61 -11.66 5.47 -4.67
CA LEU A 61 -10.41 5.83 -5.30
C LEU A 61 -10.59 6.91 -6.37
N HIS A 62 -11.66 6.84 -7.16
CA HIS A 62 -12.02 7.87 -8.15
C HIS A 62 -12.42 9.21 -7.52
N MET A 63 -12.85 9.25 -6.25
CA MET A 63 -13.11 10.50 -5.53
C MET A 63 -11.83 11.19 -5.06
N ILE A 64 -10.70 10.48 -4.98
CA ILE A 64 -9.42 11.00 -4.53
C ILE A 64 -8.73 11.76 -5.68
N PRO A 65 -8.33 13.03 -5.49
CA PRO A 65 -7.58 13.75 -6.52
C PRO A 65 -6.26 13.02 -6.87
N ASN A 66 -5.94 12.88 -8.14
CA ASN A 66 -4.78 12.11 -8.64
C ASN A 66 -3.47 12.42 -7.92
N LYS A 67 -3.21 13.69 -7.56
CA LYS A 67 -2.00 14.05 -6.82
C LYS A 67 -1.96 13.41 -5.44
N GLN A 68 -3.09 13.30 -4.78
CA GLN A 68 -3.20 12.71 -3.45
C GLN A 68 -3.16 11.19 -3.54
N LEU A 69 -3.79 10.61 -4.56
CA LEU A 69 -3.73 9.17 -4.82
C LEU A 69 -2.29 8.71 -5.08
N VAL A 70 -1.53 9.43 -5.91
CA VAL A 70 -0.09 9.15 -6.13
C VAL A 70 0.70 9.19 -4.81
N ASN A 71 0.37 10.12 -3.90
CA ASN A 71 1.02 10.16 -2.60
C ASN A 71 0.66 8.96 -1.72
N LEU A 72 -0.59 8.52 -1.72
CA LEU A 72 -1.01 7.31 -0.99
C LEU A 72 -0.26 6.08 -1.54
N ILE A 73 -0.33 5.84 -2.84
CA ILE A 73 0.35 4.72 -3.52
C ILE A 73 1.87 4.71 -3.23
N ARG A 74 2.49 5.87 -3.07
CA ARG A 74 3.92 5.96 -2.75
C ARG A 74 4.29 5.30 -1.43
N TYR A 75 3.42 5.35 -0.44
CA TYR A 75 3.66 4.85 0.92
C TYR A 75 3.06 3.47 1.18
N LEU A 76 2.18 2.97 0.30
CA LEU A 76 1.65 1.60 0.39
C LEU A 76 2.74 0.55 0.23
N ASP A 77 2.53 -0.60 0.82
CA ASP A 77 3.31 -1.80 0.51
C ASP A 77 3.16 -2.18 -0.97
N LEU A 78 4.12 -2.92 -1.51
CA LEU A 78 4.15 -3.17 -2.95
C LEU A 78 2.98 -4.02 -3.43
N ASP A 79 2.63 -5.05 -2.66
CA ASP A 79 1.53 -5.97 -2.93
C ASP A 79 0.18 -5.24 -2.95
N ASP A 80 -0.10 -4.41 -1.93
CA ASP A 80 -1.30 -3.58 -1.87
C ASP A 80 -1.36 -2.58 -3.04
N ALA A 81 -0.23 -1.94 -3.36
CA ALA A 81 -0.17 -1.02 -4.50
C ALA A 81 -0.43 -1.72 -5.84
N VAL A 82 0.06 -2.96 -6.00
CA VAL A 82 -0.15 -3.78 -7.20
C VAL A 82 -1.58 -4.27 -7.32
N GLU A 83 -2.21 -4.68 -6.20
CA GLU A 83 -3.62 -5.06 -6.16
C GLU A 83 -4.51 -3.90 -6.59
N ILE A 84 -4.38 -2.77 -5.89
CA ILE A 84 -5.20 -1.57 -6.14
C ILE A 84 -5.01 -1.04 -7.57
N LEU A 85 -3.78 -0.97 -8.05
CA LEU A 85 -3.49 -0.43 -9.39
C LEU A 85 -3.86 -1.40 -10.52
N GLY A 86 -4.04 -2.68 -10.22
CA GLY A 86 -4.49 -3.68 -11.18
C GLY A 86 -5.88 -3.40 -11.76
N ASP A 87 -6.73 -2.77 -10.97
CA ASP A 87 -8.12 -2.48 -11.35
C ASP A 87 -8.28 -1.19 -12.18
N PHE A 88 -7.19 -0.37 -12.29
CA PHE A 88 -7.24 0.89 -13.02
C PHE A 88 -7.18 0.71 -14.54
N GLU A 89 -7.93 1.54 -15.26
CA GLU A 89 -7.79 1.60 -16.72
C GLU A 89 -6.36 1.99 -17.13
N THR A 90 -5.90 1.43 -18.26
CA THR A 90 -4.51 1.61 -18.74
C THR A 90 -4.06 3.07 -18.79
N LYS A 91 -4.94 4.00 -19.18
CA LYS A 91 -4.58 5.43 -19.27
C LYS A 91 -4.34 6.06 -17.89
N GLU A 92 -5.17 5.71 -16.92
CA GLU A 92 -5.07 6.20 -15.54
C GLU A 92 -3.85 5.60 -14.85
N LEU A 93 -3.66 4.28 -15.02
CA LEU A 93 -2.49 3.56 -14.53
C LEU A 93 -1.18 4.22 -15.00
N VAL A 94 -1.03 4.45 -16.31
CA VAL A 94 0.17 5.12 -16.86
C VAL A 94 0.36 6.52 -16.27
N ASN A 95 -0.72 7.29 -16.10
CA ASN A 95 -0.65 8.61 -15.49
C ASN A 95 -0.21 8.57 -14.01
N ILE A 96 -0.69 7.60 -13.24
CA ILE A 96 -0.29 7.41 -11.83
C ILE A 96 1.17 6.97 -11.76
N LEU A 97 1.54 5.92 -12.51
CA LEU A 97 2.90 5.37 -12.53
C LEU A 97 3.94 6.40 -12.96
N SER A 98 3.63 7.27 -13.93
CA SER A 98 4.55 8.33 -14.39
C SER A 98 4.92 9.35 -13.30
N LYS A 99 4.14 9.44 -12.23
CA LYS A 99 4.34 10.38 -11.11
C LYS A 99 4.97 9.71 -9.88
N LEU A 100 5.14 8.39 -9.90
CA LEU A 100 5.88 7.66 -8.87
C LEU A 100 7.39 7.75 -9.10
N GLY A 101 8.17 7.51 -8.04
CA GLY A 101 9.62 7.34 -8.16
C GLY A 101 9.97 6.13 -9.02
N ASN A 102 11.10 6.19 -9.74
CA ASN A 102 11.50 5.15 -10.71
C ASN A 102 11.51 3.76 -10.09
N GLU A 103 12.11 3.60 -8.92
CA GLU A 103 12.22 2.31 -8.24
C GLU A 103 10.85 1.67 -7.98
N LYS A 104 9.94 2.40 -7.31
CA LYS A 104 8.60 1.88 -7.00
C LYS A 104 7.79 1.61 -8.27
N ARG A 105 7.92 2.48 -9.27
CA ARG A 105 7.26 2.29 -10.57
C ARG A 105 7.70 1.00 -11.24
N GLU A 106 9.00 0.77 -11.37
CA GLU A 106 9.55 -0.42 -12.02
C GLU A 106 9.09 -1.71 -11.31
N ARG A 107 9.09 -1.70 -9.98
CA ARG A 107 8.63 -2.83 -9.17
C ARG A 107 7.13 -3.12 -9.37
N ILE A 108 6.29 -2.07 -9.42
CA ILE A 108 4.86 -2.22 -9.70
C ILE A 108 4.65 -2.74 -11.13
N GLU A 109 5.29 -2.12 -12.14
CA GLU A 109 5.19 -2.55 -13.54
C GLU A 109 5.63 -4.00 -13.74
N GLU A 110 6.68 -4.43 -13.05
CA GLU A 110 7.13 -5.82 -13.10
C GLU A 110 6.10 -6.77 -12.48
N SER A 111 5.51 -6.41 -11.34
CA SER A 111 4.49 -7.23 -10.69
C SER A 111 3.20 -7.30 -11.52
N LEU A 112 2.80 -6.20 -12.18
CA LEU A 112 1.64 -6.15 -13.07
C LEU A 112 1.79 -7.00 -14.35
N ARG A 113 3.00 -7.46 -14.70
CA ARG A 113 3.21 -8.39 -15.83
C ARG A 113 2.83 -9.83 -15.51
N TYR A 114 2.72 -10.18 -14.24
CA TYR A 114 2.24 -11.50 -13.85
C TYR A 114 0.71 -11.57 -13.99
N SER A 115 0.19 -12.75 -14.28
CA SER A 115 -1.26 -12.96 -14.29
C SER A 115 -1.85 -12.72 -12.89
N GLU A 116 -3.06 -12.19 -12.82
CA GLU A 116 -3.72 -11.79 -11.56
C GLU A 116 -3.73 -12.89 -10.50
N ASN A 117 -3.99 -14.13 -10.89
CA ASN A 117 -4.08 -15.29 -9.99
C ASN A 117 -2.76 -16.04 -9.82
N SER A 118 -1.61 -15.43 -10.15
CA SER A 118 -0.31 -16.08 -9.99
C SER A 118 0.34 -15.72 -8.65
N ALA A 119 1.10 -16.65 -8.08
CA ALA A 119 1.92 -16.37 -6.90
C ALA A 119 2.89 -15.19 -7.12
N GLY A 120 3.37 -14.99 -8.34
CA GLY A 120 4.23 -13.86 -8.70
C GLY A 120 3.55 -12.50 -8.55
N ARG A 121 2.22 -12.43 -8.75
CA ARG A 121 1.42 -11.21 -8.56
C ARG A 121 1.22 -10.89 -7.09
N LEU A 122 1.01 -11.91 -6.26
CA LEU A 122 0.65 -11.79 -4.84
C LEU A 122 1.85 -11.77 -3.91
N MET A 123 3.06 -12.11 -4.40
CA MET A 123 4.23 -12.19 -3.53
C MET A 123 4.73 -10.81 -3.12
N ASN A 124 4.99 -10.64 -1.82
CA ASN A 124 5.78 -9.52 -1.35
C ASN A 124 7.25 -9.73 -1.72
N ARG A 125 7.90 -8.70 -2.26
CA ARG A 125 9.30 -8.70 -2.68
C ARG A 125 10.21 -7.90 -1.76
N ASP A 126 9.68 -7.37 -0.68
CA ASP A 126 10.45 -6.64 0.32
C ASP A 126 11.14 -7.61 1.26
N TYR A 127 12.16 -8.29 0.76
CA TYR A 127 12.98 -9.20 1.55
C TYR A 127 14.43 -8.74 1.58
N LEU A 128 15.09 -8.95 2.70
CA LEU A 128 16.52 -8.76 2.83
C LEU A 128 17.24 -10.03 2.34
N SER A 129 18.08 -9.90 1.33
CA SER A 129 18.96 -10.95 0.88
C SER A 129 20.39 -10.67 1.30
N VAL A 130 21.09 -11.69 1.79
CA VAL A 130 22.49 -11.59 2.18
C VAL A 130 23.32 -12.70 1.53
N LYS A 131 24.61 -12.42 1.33
CA LYS A 131 25.52 -13.43 0.78
C LYS A 131 25.78 -14.53 1.81
N LEU A 132 25.94 -15.78 1.37
CA LEU A 132 26.20 -16.94 2.23
C LEU A 132 27.45 -16.83 3.11
N ASN A 133 28.42 -16.02 2.69
CA ASN A 133 29.70 -15.84 3.39
C ASN A 133 29.70 -14.68 4.40
N ILE A 134 28.54 -14.05 4.63
CA ILE A 134 28.41 -13.01 5.66
C ILE A 134 28.36 -13.64 7.06
N THR A 135 29.01 -13.04 8.02
CA THR A 135 28.89 -13.43 9.41
C THR A 135 27.61 -12.87 10.05
N VAL A 136 27.15 -13.50 11.14
CA VAL A 136 25.97 -13.01 11.89
C VAL A 136 26.20 -11.59 12.42
N GLY A 137 27.42 -11.25 12.83
CA GLY A 137 27.76 -9.90 13.28
C GLY A 137 27.59 -8.86 12.18
N GLU A 138 28.13 -9.13 10.98
CA GLU A 138 27.98 -8.25 9.82
C GLU A 138 26.51 -8.12 9.39
N LEU A 139 25.71 -9.20 9.49
CA LEU A 139 24.29 -9.14 9.22
C LEU A 139 23.56 -8.21 10.22
N ILE A 140 23.86 -8.34 11.51
CA ILE A 140 23.27 -7.48 12.54
C ILE A 140 23.62 -6.02 12.30
N ASP A 141 24.86 -5.73 11.90
CA ASP A 141 25.30 -4.35 11.61
C ASP A 141 24.61 -3.80 10.34
N GLN A 142 24.42 -4.64 9.31
CA GLN A 142 23.61 -4.26 8.15
C GLN A 142 22.17 -3.94 8.54
N LEU A 143 21.53 -4.80 9.34
CA LEU A 143 20.14 -4.59 9.81
C LEU A 143 20.00 -3.29 10.62
N ARG A 144 20.98 -2.97 11.48
CA ARG A 144 20.97 -1.71 12.27
C ARG A 144 21.07 -0.46 11.41
N ASN A 145 21.70 -0.56 10.25
CA ASN A 145 21.89 0.56 9.32
C ASN A 145 20.73 0.71 8.31
N LEU A 146 19.76 -0.21 8.31
CA LEU A 146 18.57 -0.04 7.48
C LEU A 146 17.63 0.98 8.13
N GLU A 147 17.28 2.03 7.38
CA GLU A 147 16.35 3.07 7.84
C GLU A 147 14.91 2.54 7.97
N VAL A 148 14.56 1.52 7.20
CA VAL A 148 13.23 0.89 7.21
C VAL A 148 13.41 -0.62 7.17
N ILE A 149 12.98 -1.29 8.23
CA ILE A 149 12.74 -2.73 8.23
C ILE A 149 11.25 -2.87 7.95
N GLY A 150 10.87 -3.61 6.89
CA GLY A 150 9.45 -3.84 6.58
C GLY A 150 8.67 -4.28 7.81
N SER A 151 7.42 -3.85 7.91
CA SER A 151 6.55 -4.02 9.11
C SER A 151 6.32 -5.47 9.50
N VAL A 152 6.62 -6.44 8.60
CA VAL A 152 6.53 -7.88 8.86
C VAL A 152 7.85 -8.53 8.50
N SER A 153 8.66 -8.84 9.50
CA SER A 153 9.92 -9.58 9.32
C SER A 153 9.75 -11.02 9.78
N TYR A 154 9.43 -11.92 8.86
CA TYR A 154 9.54 -13.35 9.10
C TYR A 154 10.94 -13.83 8.69
N THR A 155 11.67 -14.44 9.62
CA THR A 155 12.90 -15.14 9.29
C THR A 155 12.57 -16.56 8.84
N HIS A 156 12.53 -16.80 7.53
CA HIS A 156 12.57 -18.14 6.97
C HIS A 156 14.02 -18.45 6.58
N LEU A 157 14.72 -19.17 7.42
CA LEU A 157 15.99 -19.79 7.06
C LEU A 157 15.67 -21.08 6.30
N THR A 158 15.74 -21.05 4.98
CA THR A 158 15.75 -22.28 4.20
C THR A 158 17.14 -22.89 4.31
N LEU A 159 17.29 -23.87 5.19
CA LEU A 159 18.47 -24.73 5.17
C LEU A 159 18.51 -25.49 3.83
N PRO A 160 19.65 -25.54 3.12
CA PRO A 160 19.76 -26.37 1.95
C PRO A 160 19.56 -27.84 2.37
N THR A 161 18.38 -28.36 2.10
CA THR A 161 18.12 -29.79 2.25
C THR A 161 18.91 -30.53 1.20
N LYS A 162 20.12 -30.96 1.51
CA LYS A 162 20.80 -32.00 0.73
C LYS A 162 19.94 -33.25 0.86
N ARG A 163 19.32 -33.63 -0.24
CA ARG A 163 18.73 -34.96 -0.38
C ARG A 163 19.91 -35.94 -0.30
N ILE A 164 20.09 -36.62 0.83
CA ILE A 164 20.98 -37.76 0.93
C ILE A 164 20.24 -38.89 0.24
N VAL A 165 20.73 -39.29 -0.93
CA VAL A 165 20.35 -40.54 -1.60
C VAL A 165 21.23 -41.63 -1.06
#